data_b01f7315c34706a4522100e1e0b27fb6
#
_entry.id   b01f7315c34706a4522100e1e0b27fb6
#
_cell.length_a   1.000
_cell.length_b   1.000
_cell.length_c   1.000
_cell.angle_alpha   90.00
_cell.angle_beta   90.00
_cell.angle_gamma   90.00
#
_symmetry.space_group_name_H-M   'P 1'
#
loop_
_entity.id
_entity.type
_entity.pdbx_description
1 polymer ?
#
loop_
_entity_poly.entity_id
_entity_poly.type
_entity_poly.pdbx_seq_one_letter_code
_entity_poly.pdbx_strand_id
1 'polypeptide(L)'
;METTKKQKKHFEVPGTYVILTALIVLMILLTYILPAGTYDFAEDGKTVIPGTYHHVESNPAGIMDFFNCFFKGMSKGSGTIFLIFMIGGAFKMLEDTGTIKAAIAWLIKKTKGNYKIILPAIGIMMAALGSVGAGNNIALAFAPIMIMVCKKLKLDPIVAVAAMYIPSSTGTVSSPIEPFNTLIGQEIAGLPQMSGAGVRLIAWIIFVAVAIGYIVRYANRISKDPSKSIVGCYSDDEEIGDQDAALADVADKLTVRHVLCLIVLLAVFVVYAYGTIKYTWGISQLGACMMILAFASVIIGGMTPDQMEKSFAAGAKTMTYSALLVGFANALSVIMTDANIMHTVINAISIPLGALPAALSAVGMFIVNLLMNIFISSSSGQAYVIMPLMAPLADVVGVTRQVAVSAYCFGEAIGNPLFPTAALIMGICGIAGVKYDKWLKFVVPLTGILGGLAIVFLVVTQTLGWC
;
A
#
# COMPACT_ATOMS: atom_id res chain seq x y z
N MET A 1 -19.18 -40.28 -28.92
CA MET A 1 -17.79 -40.15 -28.43
C MET A 1 -17.54 -38.65 -28.18
N GLU A 2 -17.82 -38.21 -26.98
CA GLU A 2 -17.52 -36.85 -26.54
C GLU A 2 -16.06 -36.79 -26.10
N THR A 3 -15.29 -36.01 -26.85
CA THR A 3 -13.89 -35.72 -26.51
C THR A 3 -13.86 -34.68 -25.39
N THR A 4 -13.68 -35.14 -24.18
CA THR A 4 -13.40 -34.32 -23.00
C THR A 4 -12.11 -33.52 -23.26
N LYS A 5 -12.22 -32.25 -23.62
CA LYS A 5 -11.09 -31.32 -23.64
C LYS A 5 -10.54 -31.20 -22.22
N LYS A 6 -9.35 -31.79 -21.97
CA LYS A 6 -8.57 -31.53 -20.75
C LYS A 6 -8.32 -30.02 -20.66
N GLN A 7 -9.02 -29.34 -19.72
CA GLN A 7 -8.67 -27.97 -19.34
C GLN A 7 -7.22 -27.97 -18.86
N LYS A 8 -6.38 -27.19 -19.54
CA LYS A 8 -5.02 -26.88 -19.05
C LYS A 8 -5.19 -26.25 -17.67
N LYS A 9 -4.68 -26.90 -16.61
CA LYS A 9 -4.56 -26.31 -15.29
C LYS A 9 -3.71 -25.04 -15.44
N HIS A 10 -4.34 -23.87 -15.37
CA HIS A 10 -3.63 -22.62 -15.16
C HIS A 10 -2.96 -22.70 -13.80
N PHE A 11 -1.68 -22.39 -13.73
CA PHE A 11 -0.95 -22.24 -12.48
C PHE A 11 -1.54 -20.99 -11.78
N GLU A 12 -2.30 -21.21 -10.72
CA GLU A 12 -2.80 -20.15 -9.85
C GLU A 12 -1.79 -19.96 -8.72
N VAL A 13 -1.35 -18.70 -8.51
CA VAL A 13 -0.44 -18.37 -7.41
C VAL A 13 -1.18 -18.63 -6.09
N PRO A 14 -0.60 -19.40 -5.16
CA PRO A 14 -1.23 -19.65 -3.86
C PRO A 14 -1.52 -18.36 -3.09
N GLY A 15 -2.54 -18.37 -2.25
CA GLY A 15 -2.85 -17.22 -1.38
C GLY A 15 -1.69 -16.89 -0.43
N THR A 16 -1.56 -15.61 -0.05
CA THR A 16 -0.42 -15.09 0.73
C THR A 16 -0.19 -15.85 2.05
N TYR A 17 -1.25 -16.28 2.74
CA TYR A 17 -1.11 -17.09 3.95
C TYR A 17 -0.42 -18.44 3.69
N VAL A 18 -0.74 -19.06 2.55
CA VAL A 18 -0.11 -20.34 2.15
C VAL A 18 1.37 -20.11 1.87
N ILE A 19 1.70 -19.04 1.16
CA ILE A 19 3.09 -18.65 0.89
C ILE A 19 3.86 -18.39 2.18
N LEU A 20 3.30 -17.61 3.12
CA LEU A 20 3.95 -17.33 4.40
C LEU A 20 4.12 -18.61 5.24
N THR A 21 3.11 -19.48 5.28
CA THR A 21 3.22 -20.74 5.99
C THR A 21 4.31 -21.64 5.37
N ALA A 22 4.39 -21.68 4.03
CA ALA A 22 5.46 -22.42 3.34
C ALA A 22 6.85 -21.82 3.64
N LEU A 23 6.96 -20.50 3.70
CA LEU A 23 8.20 -19.82 4.09
C LEU A 23 8.58 -20.10 5.54
N ILE A 24 7.62 -20.14 6.48
CA ILE A 24 7.87 -20.52 7.88
C ILE A 24 8.42 -21.95 7.94
N VAL A 25 7.78 -22.90 7.24
CA VAL A 25 8.27 -24.30 7.17
C VAL A 25 9.68 -24.36 6.57
N LEU A 26 9.93 -23.63 5.49
CA LEU A 26 11.25 -23.54 4.87
C LEU A 26 12.28 -23.00 5.86
N MET A 27 11.96 -21.93 6.59
CA MET A 27 12.88 -21.35 7.58
C MET A 27 13.16 -22.32 8.72
N ILE A 28 12.17 -23.07 9.21
CA ILE A 28 12.38 -24.14 10.21
C ILE A 28 13.38 -25.17 9.69
N LEU A 29 13.22 -25.66 8.47
CA LEU A 29 14.17 -26.59 7.86
C LEU A 29 15.59 -25.97 7.78
N LEU A 30 15.67 -24.70 7.43
CA LEU A 30 16.93 -23.98 7.35
C LEU A 30 17.60 -23.78 8.71
N THR A 31 16.86 -23.79 9.84
CA THR A 31 17.48 -23.73 11.19
C THR A 31 18.37 -24.92 11.49
N TYR A 32 18.20 -26.05 10.80
CA TYR A 32 19.05 -27.24 10.94
C TYR A 32 20.27 -27.24 10.01
N ILE A 33 20.27 -26.37 9.00
CA ILE A 33 21.29 -26.35 7.94
C ILE A 33 22.20 -25.12 8.09
N LEU A 34 21.60 -23.96 8.36
CA LEU A 34 22.31 -22.70 8.47
C LEU A 34 23.01 -22.59 9.85
N PRO A 35 24.26 -22.14 9.89
CA PRO A 35 24.91 -21.84 11.16
C PRO A 35 24.22 -20.66 11.86
N ALA A 36 24.00 -20.78 13.16
CA ALA A 36 23.50 -19.67 13.95
C ALA A 36 24.56 -18.58 14.09
N GLY A 37 24.17 -17.32 13.96
CA GLY A 37 25.08 -16.19 14.03
C GLY A 37 24.37 -14.89 14.34
N THR A 38 25.14 -13.93 14.85
CA THR A 38 24.66 -12.60 15.17
C THR A 38 25.71 -11.55 14.83
N TYR A 39 25.28 -10.29 14.80
CA TYR A 39 26.15 -9.11 14.77
C TYR A 39 26.14 -8.46 16.15
N ASP A 40 27.17 -7.66 16.43
CA ASP A 40 27.13 -6.72 17.53
C ASP A 40 26.21 -5.55 17.19
N PHE A 41 25.61 -4.95 18.23
CA PHE A 41 24.73 -3.80 18.08
C PHE A 41 25.38 -2.55 18.64
N ALA A 42 25.04 -1.39 18.04
CA ALA A 42 25.40 -0.09 18.57
C ALA A 42 24.73 0.17 19.94
N GLU A 43 25.07 1.28 20.60
CA GLU A 43 24.51 1.65 21.92
C GLU A 43 22.98 1.75 21.94
N ASP A 44 22.34 1.96 20.79
CA ASP A 44 20.88 2.00 20.62
C ASP A 44 20.21 0.62 20.71
N GLY A 45 21.00 -0.46 20.76
CA GLY A 45 20.52 -1.84 20.78
C GLY A 45 19.75 -2.29 19.53
N LYS A 46 19.79 -1.51 18.45
CA LYS A 46 18.99 -1.74 17.22
C LYS A 46 19.83 -1.70 15.96
N THR A 47 20.84 -0.86 15.89
CA THR A 47 21.69 -0.69 14.72
C THR A 47 22.78 -1.75 14.72
N VAL A 48 22.87 -2.52 13.65
CA VAL A 48 23.90 -3.55 13.47
C VAL A 48 25.24 -2.90 13.13
N ILE A 49 26.33 -3.35 13.77
CA ILE A 49 27.69 -2.91 13.46
C ILE A 49 28.25 -3.76 12.31
N PRO A 50 28.56 -3.16 11.16
CA PRO A 50 29.14 -3.91 10.03
C PRO A 50 30.44 -4.61 10.38
N GLY A 51 30.64 -5.83 9.85
CA GLY A 51 31.88 -6.58 10.02
C GLY A 51 32.02 -7.31 11.36
N THR A 52 31.05 -7.22 12.27
CA THR A 52 31.10 -7.91 13.60
C THR A 52 30.36 -9.25 13.60
N TYR A 53 29.98 -9.78 12.43
CA TYR A 53 29.27 -11.07 12.38
C TYR A 53 30.11 -12.19 13.01
N HIS A 54 29.50 -12.91 13.96
CA HIS A 54 30.09 -14.06 14.60
C HIS A 54 29.09 -15.19 14.85
N HIS A 55 29.56 -16.42 14.95
CA HIS A 55 28.70 -17.56 15.21
C HIS A 55 28.32 -17.63 16.70
N VAL A 56 27.09 -18.06 16.96
CA VAL A 56 26.52 -18.30 18.30
C VAL A 56 25.99 -19.72 18.39
N GLU A 57 25.56 -20.11 19.60
CA GLU A 57 24.96 -21.43 19.82
C GLU A 57 23.72 -21.64 18.97
N SER A 58 23.65 -22.80 18.33
CA SER A 58 22.53 -23.17 17.45
C SER A 58 21.30 -23.56 18.27
N ASN A 59 20.16 -23.02 17.91
CA ASN A 59 18.85 -23.33 18.53
C ASN A 59 17.84 -23.71 17.43
N PRO A 60 17.90 -24.93 16.86
CA PRO A 60 17.00 -25.34 15.78
C PRO A 60 15.54 -25.38 16.24
N ALA A 61 14.64 -24.85 15.43
CA ALA A 61 13.22 -24.79 15.75
C ALA A 61 12.55 -26.16 15.64
N GLY A 62 11.83 -26.57 16.68
CA GLY A 62 11.09 -27.83 16.73
C GLY A 62 9.64 -27.71 16.23
N ILE A 63 8.91 -28.82 16.27
CA ILE A 63 7.49 -28.88 15.86
C ILE A 63 6.63 -27.93 16.71
N MET A 64 6.88 -27.86 18.01
CA MET A 64 6.10 -26.97 18.88
C MET A 64 6.37 -25.49 18.56
N ASP A 65 7.59 -25.13 18.12
CA ASP A 65 7.91 -23.78 17.71
C ASP A 65 7.16 -23.36 16.45
N PHE A 66 6.90 -24.31 15.53
CA PHE A 66 6.03 -24.05 14.37
C PHE A 66 4.62 -23.62 14.80
N PHE A 67 3.99 -24.26 15.77
CA PHE A 67 2.65 -23.86 16.22
C PHE A 67 2.69 -22.61 17.11
N ASN A 68 3.68 -22.48 17.97
CA ASN A 68 3.81 -21.33 18.86
C ASN A 68 4.18 -20.03 18.14
N CYS A 69 4.88 -20.11 17.00
CA CYS A 69 5.30 -18.90 16.27
C CYS A 69 4.12 -18.04 15.83
N PHE A 70 2.97 -18.63 15.49
CA PHE A 70 1.78 -17.87 15.10
C PHE A 70 1.25 -17.02 16.26
N PHE A 71 1.15 -17.60 17.46
CA PHE A 71 0.73 -16.84 18.64
C PHE A 71 1.74 -15.75 19.01
N LYS A 72 3.04 -16.08 19.03
CA LYS A 72 4.11 -15.12 19.27
C LYS A 72 4.10 -14.00 18.21
N GLY A 73 3.88 -14.35 16.94
CA GLY A 73 3.79 -13.39 15.82
C GLY A 73 2.60 -12.45 15.95
N MET A 74 1.42 -12.96 16.32
CA MET A 74 0.24 -12.12 16.61
C MET A 74 0.50 -11.19 17.79
N SER A 75 1.09 -11.69 18.87
CA SER A 75 1.43 -10.88 20.05
C SER A 75 2.45 -9.80 19.71
N LYS A 76 3.51 -10.12 18.94
CA LYS A 76 4.53 -9.17 18.50
C LYS A 76 3.93 -8.07 17.60
N GLY A 77 3.01 -8.42 16.70
CA GLY A 77 2.35 -7.51 15.78
C GLY A 77 1.08 -6.85 16.32
N SER A 78 0.69 -7.07 17.59
CA SER A 78 -0.61 -6.69 18.13
C SER A 78 -0.95 -5.21 17.96
N GLY A 79 -0.01 -4.31 18.23
CA GLY A 79 -0.21 -2.87 18.07
C GLY A 79 -0.67 -2.49 16.66
N THR A 80 0.00 -3.03 15.64
CA THR A 80 -0.37 -2.80 14.24
C THR A 80 -1.67 -3.50 13.88
N ILE A 81 -1.90 -4.72 14.36
CA ILE A 81 -3.16 -5.45 14.14
C ILE A 81 -4.34 -4.61 14.62
N PHE A 82 -4.27 -4.08 15.85
CA PHE A 82 -5.32 -3.22 16.39
C PHE A 82 -5.44 -1.89 15.63
N LEU A 83 -4.31 -1.27 15.26
CA LEU A 83 -4.34 -0.06 14.44
C LEU A 83 -5.07 -0.28 13.11
N ILE A 84 -4.80 -1.38 12.41
CA ILE A 84 -5.45 -1.73 11.14
C ILE A 84 -6.98 -1.83 11.32
N PHE A 85 -7.45 -2.46 12.38
CA PHE A 85 -8.89 -2.53 12.68
C PHE A 85 -9.48 -1.15 12.99
N MET A 86 -8.78 -0.30 13.76
CA MET A 86 -9.23 1.06 14.09
C MET A 86 -9.32 1.93 12.82
N ILE A 87 -8.34 1.85 11.93
CA ILE A 87 -8.34 2.55 10.65
C ILE A 87 -9.54 2.11 9.79
N GLY A 88 -9.71 0.79 9.62
CA GLY A 88 -10.83 0.25 8.84
C GLY A 88 -12.20 0.69 9.36
N GLY A 89 -12.39 0.61 10.68
CA GLY A 89 -13.62 1.06 11.35
C GLY A 89 -13.87 2.56 11.18
N ALA A 90 -12.85 3.39 11.43
CA ALA A 90 -12.95 4.85 11.34
C ALA A 90 -13.29 5.32 9.92
N PHE A 91 -12.60 4.79 8.91
CA PHE A 91 -12.88 5.15 7.52
C PHE A 91 -14.23 4.65 7.04
N LYS A 92 -14.69 3.49 7.49
CA LYS A 92 -16.04 3.01 7.16
C LYS A 92 -17.12 3.89 7.77
N MET A 93 -16.96 4.33 9.01
CA MET A 93 -17.86 5.30 9.63
C MET A 93 -17.89 6.62 8.85
N LEU A 94 -16.73 7.15 8.45
CA LEU A 94 -16.66 8.35 7.61
C LEU A 94 -17.34 8.14 6.25
N GLU A 95 -17.13 6.99 5.61
CA GLU A 95 -17.77 6.64 4.33
C GLU A 95 -19.29 6.59 4.45
N ASP A 96 -19.80 5.94 5.50
CA ASP A 96 -21.25 5.76 5.73
C ASP A 96 -21.97 7.07 6.07
N THR A 97 -21.25 8.15 6.47
CA THR A 97 -21.83 9.50 6.51
C THR A 97 -22.20 10.07 5.14
N GLY A 98 -21.76 9.41 4.05
CA GLY A 98 -21.94 9.90 2.69
C GLY A 98 -20.93 10.99 2.28
N THR A 99 -20.01 11.39 3.17
CA THR A 99 -19.06 12.49 2.98
C THR A 99 -18.22 12.32 1.72
N ILE A 100 -17.62 11.14 1.52
CA ILE A 100 -16.78 10.87 0.37
C ILE A 100 -17.60 10.90 -0.94
N LYS A 101 -18.80 10.30 -0.92
CA LYS A 101 -19.73 10.32 -2.06
C LYS A 101 -20.08 11.75 -2.46
N ALA A 102 -20.49 12.56 -1.48
CA ALA A 102 -20.85 13.96 -1.70
C ALA A 102 -19.68 14.80 -2.26
N ALA A 103 -18.45 14.56 -1.78
CA ALA A 103 -17.24 15.22 -2.27
C ALA A 103 -16.98 14.91 -3.74
N ILE A 104 -17.07 13.64 -4.14
CA ILE A 104 -16.90 13.20 -5.55
C ILE A 104 -18.00 13.79 -6.45
N ALA A 105 -19.27 13.69 -6.04
CA ALA A 105 -20.40 14.21 -6.80
C ALA A 105 -20.28 15.75 -7.00
N TRP A 106 -19.93 16.48 -5.94
CA TRP A 106 -19.68 17.92 -6.00
C TRP A 106 -18.55 18.26 -7.00
N LEU A 107 -17.45 17.50 -6.97
CA LEU A 107 -16.31 17.70 -7.84
C LEU A 107 -16.71 17.51 -9.32
N ILE A 108 -17.44 16.45 -9.65
CA ILE A 108 -17.94 16.16 -10.99
C ILE A 108 -18.83 17.30 -11.48
N LYS A 109 -19.76 17.78 -10.66
CA LYS A 109 -20.67 18.90 -10.99
C LYS A 109 -19.91 20.21 -11.20
N LYS A 110 -18.95 20.53 -10.33
CA LYS A 110 -18.15 21.75 -10.40
C LYS A 110 -17.29 21.85 -11.66
N THR A 111 -16.83 20.73 -12.18
CA THR A 111 -15.95 20.66 -13.36
C THR A 111 -16.71 20.68 -14.69
N LYS A 112 -18.05 20.75 -14.67
CA LYS A 112 -18.91 20.81 -15.87
C LYS A 112 -18.60 19.77 -16.95
N GLY A 113 -18.17 18.57 -16.56
CA GLY A 113 -17.86 17.48 -17.50
C GLY A 113 -16.52 17.66 -18.27
N ASN A 114 -15.68 18.60 -17.91
CA ASN A 114 -14.37 18.74 -18.55
C ASN A 114 -13.37 17.71 -17.97
N TYR A 115 -13.10 16.63 -18.72
CA TYR A 115 -12.18 15.57 -18.27
C TYR A 115 -10.77 16.07 -17.96
N LYS A 116 -10.30 17.17 -18.60
CA LYS A 116 -8.99 17.78 -18.33
C LYS A 116 -8.90 18.40 -16.94
N ILE A 117 -10.04 18.63 -16.29
CA ILE A 117 -10.13 19.14 -14.92
C ILE A 117 -10.55 18.01 -13.98
N ILE A 118 -11.51 17.17 -14.40
CA ILE A 118 -12.03 16.04 -13.57
C ILE A 118 -10.92 15.05 -13.24
N LEU A 119 -10.15 14.59 -14.23
CA LEU A 119 -9.12 13.57 -14.02
C LEU A 119 -8.03 14.01 -13.07
N PRO A 120 -7.42 15.23 -13.20
CA PRO A 120 -6.47 15.71 -12.21
C PRO A 120 -7.09 15.90 -10.82
N ALA A 121 -8.31 16.44 -10.74
CA ALA A 121 -8.95 16.73 -9.47
C ALA A 121 -9.29 15.43 -8.70
N ILE A 122 -9.86 14.43 -9.37
CA ILE A 122 -10.08 13.09 -8.79
C ILE A 122 -8.73 12.43 -8.47
N GLY A 123 -7.75 12.55 -9.35
CA GLY A 123 -6.41 12.01 -9.14
C GLY A 123 -5.75 12.57 -7.89
N ILE A 124 -5.78 13.90 -7.67
CA ILE A 124 -5.24 14.52 -6.46
C ILE A 124 -6.01 14.03 -5.21
N MET A 125 -7.33 13.97 -5.29
CA MET A 125 -8.15 13.47 -4.18
C MET A 125 -7.83 12.01 -3.85
N MET A 126 -7.72 11.15 -4.86
CA MET A 126 -7.38 9.72 -4.65
C MET A 126 -5.96 9.56 -4.13
N ALA A 127 -4.99 10.37 -4.59
CA ALA A 127 -3.64 10.38 -4.06
C ALA A 127 -3.60 10.83 -2.60
N ALA A 128 -4.37 11.86 -2.23
CA ALA A 128 -4.49 12.30 -0.84
C ALA A 128 -5.12 11.21 0.06
N LEU A 129 -6.16 10.53 -0.42
CA LEU A 129 -6.77 9.40 0.29
C LEU A 129 -5.81 8.19 0.39
N GLY A 130 -5.02 7.93 -0.67
CA GLY A 130 -3.94 6.94 -0.65
C GLY A 130 -2.90 7.27 0.41
N SER A 131 -2.52 8.55 0.52
CA SER A 131 -1.53 9.02 1.51
C SER A 131 -1.89 8.75 2.96
N VAL A 132 -3.17 8.57 3.26
CA VAL A 132 -3.69 8.28 4.61
C VAL A 132 -4.17 6.84 4.77
N GLY A 133 -3.89 5.98 3.79
CA GLY A 133 -4.24 4.56 3.82
C GLY A 133 -5.71 4.25 3.48
N ALA A 134 -6.51 5.24 3.08
CA ALA A 134 -7.93 5.07 2.77
C ALA A 134 -8.21 4.80 1.28
N GLY A 135 -7.28 5.16 0.41
CA GLY A 135 -7.51 5.25 -1.03
C GLY A 135 -7.93 3.94 -1.68
N ASN A 136 -7.36 2.82 -1.26
CA ASN A 136 -7.58 1.52 -1.87
C ASN A 136 -9.04 1.05 -1.78
N ASN A 137 -9.65 1.08 -0.60
CA ASN A 137 -11.03 0.67 -0.40
C ASN A 137 -12.00 1.61 -1.15
N ILE A 138 -11.70 2.90 -1.12
CA ILE A 138 -12.46 3.93 -1.80
C ILE A 138 -12.37 3.75 -3.33
N ALA A 139 -11.20 3.41 -3.86
CA ALA A 139 -11.03 3.15 -5.30
C ALA A 139 -11.99 2.06 -5.82
N LEU A 140 -12.12 0.96 -5.09
CA LEU A 140 -13.03 -0.14 -5.46
C LEU A 140 -14.50 0.29 -5.36
N ALA A 141 -14.88 0.92 -4.24
CA ALA A 141 -16.27 1.32 -3.98
C ALA A 141 -16.80 2.37 -4.99
N PHE A 142 -15.90 3.24 -5.48
CA PHE A 142 -16.25 4.33 -6.39
C PHE A 142 -15.90 4.07 -7.86
N ALA A 143 -15.30 2.92 -8.18
CA ALA A 143 -15.05 2.51 -9.56
C ALA A 143 -16.30 2.59 -10.47
N PRO A 144 -17.51 2.13 -10.05
CA PRO A 144 -18.71 2.26 -10.87
C PRO A 144 -19.04 3.72 -11.22
N ILE A 145 -18.88 4.65 -10.28
CA ILE A 145 -19.13 6.08 -10.51
C ILE A 145 -18.17 6.62 -11.58
N MET A 146 -16.88 6.26 -11.49
CA MET A 146 -15.89 6.72 -12.46
C MET A 146 -16.12 6.11 -13.85
N ILE A 147 -16.60 4.87 -13.92
CA ILE A 147 -17.03 4.23 -15.18
C ILE A 147 -18.16 5.04 -15.81
N MET A 148 -19.19 5.40 -15.04
CA MET A 148 -20.29 6.24 -15.50
C MET A 148 -19.80 7.61 -16.01
N VAL A 149 -18.85 8.23 -15.30
CA VAL A 149 -18.23 9.49 -15.76
C VAL A 149 -17.49 9.29 -17.08
N CYS A 150 -16.72 8.21 -17.23
CA CYS A 150 -16.01 7.92 -18.48
C CYS A 150 -16.97 7.61 -19.64
N LYS A 151 -18.11 6.93 -19.39
CA LYS A 151 -19.19 6.76 -20.38
C LYS A 151 -19.71 8.11 -20.86
N LYS A 152 -20.10 9.01 -19.95
CA LYS A 152 -20.57 10.37 -20.30
C LYS A 152 -19.54 11.20 -21.07
N LEU A 153 -18.25 10.96 -20.82
CA LEU A 153 -17.14 11.67 -21.46
C LEU A 153 -16.63 10.97 -22.74
N LYS A 154 -17.22 9.83 -23.12
CA LYS A 154 -16.83 9.01 -24.27
C LYS A 154 -15.35 8.61 -24.23
N LEU A 155 -14.83 8.39 -23.01
CA LEU A 155 -13.50 7.84 -22.75
C LEU A 155 -13.59 6.31 -22.71
N ASP A 156 -12.47 5.63 -22.48
CA ASP A 156 -12.46 4.18 -22.37
C ASP A 156 -12.47 3.69 -20.91
N PRO A 157 -12.80 2.40 -20.66
CA PRO A 157 -12.81 1.82 -19.31
C PRO A 157 -11.44 1.88 -18.59
N ILE A 158 -10.31 1.87 -19.33
CA ILE A 158 -8.97 1.96 -18.74
C ILE A 158 -8.79 3.29 -18.02
N VAL A 159 -9.33 4.39 -18.56
CA VAL A 159 -9.28 5.70 -17.90
C VAL A 159 -10.01 5.67 -16.56
N ALA A 160 -11.15 4.97 -16.47
CA ALA A 160 -11.88 4.83 -15.22
C ALA A 160 -11.08 4.07 -14.17
N VAL A 161 -10.53 2.91 -14.53
CA VAL A 161 -9.66 2.10 -13.66
C VAL A 161 -8.44 2.90 -13.21
N ALA A 162 -7.75 3.52 -14.17
CA ALA A 162 -6.53 4.26 -13.92
C ALA A 162 -6.76 5.48 -13.01
N ALA A 163 -7.82 6.26 -13.25
CA ALA A 163 -8.12 7.46 -12.46
C ALA A 163 -8.44 7.15 -10.99
N MET A 164 -9.03 5.99 -10.72
CA MET A 164 -9.33 5.58 -9.35
C MET A 164 -8.14 4.92 -8.66
N TYR A 165 -7.44 4.02 -9.34
CA TYR A 165 -6.45 3.18 -8.68
C TYR A 165 -5.02 3.75 -8.70
N ILE A 166 -4.55 4.25 -9.85
CA ILE A 166 -3.15 4.69 -9.99
C ILE A 166 -2.79 5.85 -9.05
N PRO A 167 -3.60 6.95 -8.95
CA PRO A 167 -3.28 8.01 -8.01
C PRO A 167 -3.36 7.56 -6.55
N SER A 168 -4.28 6.66 -6.20
CA SER A 168 -4.35 6.06 -4.87
C SER A 168 -3.07 5.31 -4.54
N SER A 169 -2.61 4.42 -5.43
CA SER A 169 -1.37 3.66 -5.25
C SER A 169 -0.14 4.57 -5.25
N THR A 170 -0.03 5.54 -6.16
CA THR A 170 1.09 6.50 -6.13
C THR A 170 1.05 7.42 -4.92
N GLY A 171 -0.12 7.67 -4.35
CA GLY A 171 -0.28 8.37 -3.07
C GLY A 171 0.41 7.66 -1.90
N THR A 172 0.54 6.33 -1.94
CA THR A 172 1.25 5.56 -0.90
C THR A 172 2.77 5.53 -1.09
N VAL A 173 3.27 5.71 -2.33
CA VAL A 173 4.68 5.50 -2.73
C VAL A 173 5.68 6.20 -1.82
N SER A 174 5.43 7.45 -1.47
CA SER A 174 6.34 8.22 -0.62
C SER A 174 5.63 9.15 0.36
N SER A 175 4.37 8.87 0.68
CA SER A 175 3.65 9.66 1.68
C SER A 175 4.35 9.59 3.04
N PRO A 176 4.58 10.72 3.70
CA PRO A 176 5.17 10.73 5.05
C PRO A 176 4.23 10.24 6.14
N ILE A 177 2.93 10.15 5.86
CA ILE A 177 1.86 9.84 6.84
C ILE A 177 1.10 8.55 6.51
N GLU A 178 1.53 7.81 5.49
CA GLU A 178 0.86 6.58 5.10
C GLU A 178 1.09 5.48 6.14
N PRO A 179 0.03 4.97 6.79
CA PRO A 179 0.16 4.12 7.97
C PRO A 179 0.62 2.69 7.69
N PHE A 180 0.26 2.12 6.53
CA PHE A 180 0.49 0.69 6.22
C PHE A 180 1.82 0.43 5.51
N ASN A 181 2.44 1.46 4.97
CA ASN A 181 3.66 1.38 4.20
C ASN A 181 4.78 2.15 4.91
N THR A 182 4.74 3.49 4.87
CA THR A 182 5.82 4.34 5.37
C THR A 182 5.97 4.24 6.88
N LEU A 183 4.88 4.43 7.65
CA LEU A 183 4.99 4.48 9.11
C LEU A 183 5.36 3.13 9.72
N ILE A 184 4.80 2.03 9.20
CA ILE A 184 5.21 0.67 9.62
C ILE A 184 6.65 0.38 9.22
N GLY A 185 7.05 0.75 7.99
CA GLY A 185 8.43 0.58 7.53
C GLY A 185 9.43 1.33 8.42
N GLN A 186 9.13 2.57 8.80
CA GLN A 186 9.94 3.37 9.72
C GLN A 186 10.00 2.76 11.12
N GLU A 187 8.88 2.26 11.64
CA GLU A 187 8.83 1.62 12.95
C GLU A 187 9.71 0.38 13.01
N ILE A 188 9.58 -0.52 12.02
CA ILE A 188 10.39 -1.75 11.96
C ILE A 188 11.88 -1.41 11.78
N ALA A 189 12.19 -0.37 10.99
CA ALA A 189 13.55 0.11 10.81
C ALA A 189 14.11 0.89 12.02
N GLY A 190 13.32 1.10 13.07
CA GLY A 190 13.74 1.85 14.26
C GLY A 190 13.90 3.34 14.03
N LEU A 191 13.29 3.89 12.99
CA LEU A 191 13.32 5.32 12.67
C LEU A 191 12.17 6.06 13.38
N PRO A 192 12.37 7.34 13.73
CA PRO A 192 11.27 8.18 14.18
C PRO A 192 10.15 8.25 13.15
N GLN A 193 8.91 8.18 13.61
CA GLN A 193 7.74 8.31 12.74
C GLN A 193 7.80 9.63 11.97
N MET A 194 7.41 9.61 10.70
CA MET A 194 7.44 10.76 9.79
C MET A 194 8.83 11.38 9.56
N SER A 195 9.92 10.73 10.01
CA SER A 195 11.27 11.21 9.70
C SER A 195 11.48 11.30 8.19
N GLY A 196 12.22 12.33 7.74
CA GLY A 196 12.42 12.59 6.33
C GLY A 196 11.17 13.12 5.59
N ALA A 197 10.13 13.60 6.29
CA ALA A 197 8.85 14.00 5.70
C ALA A 197 8.99 15.02 4.56
N GLY A 198 9.90 15.99 4.65
CA GLY A 198 10.11 17.00 3.61
C GLY A 198 10.56 16.39 2.28
N VAL A 199 11.54 15.49 2.31
CA VAL A 199 12.04 14.81 1.11
C VAL A 199 10.98 13.86 0.54
N ARG A 200 10.26 13.14 1.42
CA ARG A 200 9.15 12.27 1.02
C ARG A 200 8.02 13.06 0.35
N LEU A 201 7.68 14.24 0.85
CA LEU A 201 6.64 15.09 0.28
C LEU A 201 7.01 15.59 -1.13
N ILE A 202 8.28 15.97 -1.35
CA ILE A 202 8.77 16.35 -2.69
C ILE A 202 8.63 15.17 -3.65
N ALA A 203 9.07 13.98 -3.25
CA ALA A 203 8.90 12.78 -4.05
C ALA A 203 7.43 12.51 -4.32
N TRP A 204 6.56 12.60 -3.31
CA TRP A 204 5.11 12.41 -3.45
C TRP A 204 4.52 13.31 -4.53
N ILE A 205 4.85 14.61 -4.51
CA ILE A 205 4.35 15.57 -5.52
C ILE A 205 4.79 15.12 -6.92
N ILE A 206 6.05 14.73 -7.09
CA ILE A 206 6.60 14.31 -8.39
C ILE A 206 5.91 13.03 -8.88
N PHE A 207 5.83 11.99 -8.05
CA PHE A 207 5.21 10.71 -8.42
C PHE A 207 3.74 10.87 -8.78
N VAL A 208 2.98 11.60 -7.97
CA VAL A 208 1.55 11.87 -8.20
C VAL A 208 1.34 12.71 -9.46
N ALA A 209 2.14 13.76 -9.68
CA ALA A 209 2.05 14.59 -10.87
C ALA A 209 2.34 13.79 -12.16
N VAL A 210 3.36 12.93 -12.15
CA VAL A 210 3.70 12.07 -13.28
C VAL A 210 2.59 11.05 -13.55
N ALA A 211 2.03 10.41 -12.52
CA ALA A 211 0.95 9.45 -12.66
C ALA A 211 -0.32 10.09 -13.23
N ILE A 212 -0.75 11.22 -12.68
CA ILE A 212 -1.91 11.97 -13.17
C ILE A 212 -1.66 12.48 -14.60
N GLY A 213 -0.47 13.04 -14.86
CA GLY A 213 -0.08 13.50 -16.19
C GLY A 213 -0.14 12.40 -17.25
N TYR A 214 0.30 11.19 -16.89
CA TYR A 214 0.23 10.02 -17.77
C TYR A 214 -1.23 9.66 -18.11
N ILE A 215 -2.12 9.61 -17.10
CA ILE A 215 -3.55 9.32 -17.29
C ILE A 215 -4.20 10.39 -18.19
N VAL A 216 -3.96 11.67 -17.90
CA VAL A 216 -4.52 12.78 -18.68
C VAL A 216 -3.98 12.77 -20.12
N ARG A 217 -2.69 12.45 -20.32
CA ARG A 217 -2.10 12.30 -21.66
C ARG A 217 -2.77 11.19 -22.45
N TYR A 218 -3.01 10.03 -21.80
CA TYR A 218 -3.73 8.93 -22.44
C TYR A 218 -5.17 9.31 -22.78
N ALA A 219 -5.92 9.90 -21.86
CA ALA A 219 -7.28 10.38 -22.09
C ALA A 219 -7.34 11.42 -23.23
N ASN A 220 -6.42 12.38 -23.28
CA ASN A 220 -6.31 13.33 -24.38
C ASN A 220 -6.03 12.68 -25.74
N ARG A 221 -5.24 11.60 -25.75
CA ARG A 221 -4.91 10.87 -26.97
C ARG A 221 -6.14 10.16 -27.55
N ILE A 222 -6.89 9.45 -26.70
CA ILE A 222 -8.08 8.69 -27.13
C ILE A 222 -9.28 9.60 -27.42
N SER A 223 -9.42 10.73 -26.72
CA SER A 223 -10.46 11.73 -27.00
C SER A 223 -10.30 12.40 -28.36
N LYS A 224 -9.05 12.56 -28.87
CA LYS A 224 -8.76 13.08 -30.20
C LYS A 224 -8.88 12.02 -31.29
N ASP A 225 -8.55 10.78 -30.97
CA ASP A 225 -8.53 9.66 -31.90
C ASP A 225 -8.92 8.37 -31.14
N PRO A 226 -10.21 8.03 -31.13
CA PRO A 226 -10.71 6.84 -30.44
C PRO A 226 -10.08 5.52 -30.88
N SER A 227 -9.52 5.45 -32.10
CA SER A 227 -8.82 4.23 -32.60
C SER A 227 -7.55 3.89 -31.81
N LYS A 228 -7.03 4.85 -31.05
CA LYS A 228 -5.85 4.70 -30.17
C LYS A 228 -6.17 4.15 -28.80
N SER A 229 -7.44 3.91 -28.51
CA SER A 229 -7.85 3.23 -27.27
C SER A 229 -7.39 1.77 -27.29
N ILE A 230 -6.92 1.30 -26.11
CA ILE A 230 -6.45 -0.09 -25.93
C ILE A 230 -7.64 -1.08 -25.91
N VAL A 231 -8.82 -0.63 -25.46
CA VAL A 231 -10.00 -1.49 -25.25
C VAL A 231 -11.24 -1.04 -26.03
N GLY A 232 -11.21 0.13 -26.66
CA GLY A 232 -12.35 0.82 -27.26
C GLY A 232 -12.93 1.87 -26.32
N CYS A 233 -13.33 3.01 -26.89
CA CYS A 233 -14.05 4.04 -26.15
C CYS A 233 -15.54 3.68 -26.06
N TYR A 234 -16.20 4.16 -25.01
CA TYR A 234 -17.67 4.01 -24.88
C TYR A 234 -18.40 4.69 -26.03
N SER A 235 -19.45 4.02 -26.59
CA SER A 235 -20.29 4.51 -27.66
C SER A 235 -21.55 5.20 -27.12
N ASP A 236 -22.24 5.95 -27.98
CA ASP A 236 -23.50 6.62 -27.63
C ASP A 236 -24.65 5.61 -27.36
N ASP A 237 -24.54 4.38 -27.88
CA ASP A 237 -25.56 3.33 -27.77
C ASP A 237 -25.44 2.49 -26.48
N GLU A 238 -24.38 2.70 -25.67
CA GLU A 238 -24.28 2.04 -24.39
C GLU A 238 -25.20 2.72 -23.37
N GLU A 239 -26.39 2.16 -23.18
CA GLU A 239 -27.38 2.61 -22.21
C GLU A 239 -26.73 2.72 -20.79
N ILE A 240 -26.99 3.86 -20.14
CA ILE A 240 -26.74 4.05 -18.73
C ILE A 240 -27.76 3.17 -18.01
N GLY A 241 -27.35 2.03 -17.48
CA GLY A 241 -28.24 1.08 -16.82
C GLY A 241 -28.94 1.70 -15.60
N ASP A 242 -30.06 1.11 -15.15
CA ASP A 242 -30.81 1.60 -13.97
C ASP A 242 -29.98 1.72 -12.69
N GLN A 243 -28.94 0.89 -12.53
CA GLN A 243 -27.97 1.02 -11.44
C GLN A 243 -27.09 2.27 -11.57
N ASP A 244 -26.75 2.68 -12.79
CA ASP A 244 -25.99 3.90 -13.07
C ASP A 244 -26.86 5.15 -12.86
N ALA A 245 -28.17 5.07 -13.10
CA ALA A 245 -29.13 6.13 -12.82
C ALA A 245 -29.32 6.36 -11.31
N ALA A 246 -29.38 5.28 -10.52
CA ALA A 246 -29.46 5.36 -9.06
C ALA A 246 -28.19 5.98 -8.43
N LEU A 247 -27.03 5.84 -9.08
CA LEU A 247 -25.79 6.49 -8.66
C LEU A 247 -25.74 7.98 -9.08
N ALA A 248 -26.50 8.39 -10.08
CA ALA A 248 -26.62 9.79 -10.49
C ALA A 248 -27.46 10.63 -9.50
N ASP A 249 -28.33 9.99 -8.75
CA ASP A 249 -29.19 10.60 -7.70
C ASP A 249 -28.45 10.77 -6.35
N VAL A 250 -27.16 10.37 -6.29
CA VAL A 250 -26.32 10.53 -5.09
C VAL A 250 -26.15 12.01 -4.78
N ALA A 251 -26.74 12.39 -3.67
CA ALA A 251 -26.69 13.67 -2.94
C ALA A 251 -26.11 14.86 -3.72
N ASP A 252 -26.97 15.59 -4.36
CA ASP A 252 -26.69 16.73 -5.26
C ASP A 252 -25.96 17.91 -4.58
N LYS A 253 -25.74 17.86 -3.25
CA LYS A 253 -25.15 18.98 -2.51
C LYS A 253 -24.16 18.50 -1.44
N LEU A 254 -22.96 19.03 -1.51
CA LEU A 254 -22.01 18.99 -0.41
C LEU A 254 -22.62 19.81 0.76
N THR A 255 -23.08 19.13 1.80
CA THR A 255 -23.66 19.77 2.98
C THR A 255 -22.59 20.26 3.94
N VAL A 256 -22.95 21.17 4.85
CA VAL A 256 -22.04 21.63 5.92
C VAL A 256 -21.52 20.46 6.75
N ARG A 257 -22.33 19.44 7.01
CA ARG A 257 -21.92 18.21 7.73
C ARG A 257 -20.81 17.47 6.99
N HIS A 258 -20.91 17.29 5.66
CA HIS A 258 -19.88 16.65 4.85
C HIS A 258 -18.57 17.46 4.87
N VAL A 259 -18.65 18.80 4.77
CA VAL A 259 -17.47 19.68 4.86
C VAL A 259 -16.80 19.56 6.23
N LEU A 260 -17.59 19.54 7.31
CA LEU A 260 -17.06 19.36 8.66
C LEU A 260 -16.36 18.00 8.84
N CYS A 261 -16.92 16.92 8.31
CA CYS A 261 -16.25 15.59 8.33
C CYS A 261 -14.90 15.62 7.57
N LEU A 262 -14.83 16.30 6.41
CA LEU A 262 -13.56 16.47 5.68
C LEU A 262 -12.55 17.32 6.45
N ILE A 263 -13.01 18.37 7.12
CA ILE A 263 -12.15 19.19 7.99
C ILE A 263 -11.60 18.37 9.15
N VAL A 264 -12.45 17.55 9.81
CA VAL A 264 -12.01 16.65 10.88
C VAL A 264 -10.98 15.64 10.36
N LEU A 265 -11.20 15.05 9.18
CA LEU A 265 -10.24 14.13 8.55
C LEU A 265 -8.87 14.82 8.41
N LEU A 266 -8.83 16.02 7.85
CA LEU A 266 -7.57 16.77 7.70
C LEU A 266 -6.98 17.15 9.05
N ALA A 267 -7.80 17.66 9.98
CA ALA A 267 -7.35 18.09 11.30
C ALA A 267 -6.71 16.95 12.09
N VAL A 268 -7.26 15.75 12.05
CA VAL A 268 -6.72 14.56 12.73
C VAL A 268 -5.31 14.25 12.26
N PHE A 269 -5.06 14.29 10.93
CA PHE A 269 -3.72 14.04 10.40
C PHE A 269 -2.75 15.20 10.69
N VAL A 270 -3.22 16.45 10.67
CA VAL A 270 -2.39 17.61 11.07
C VAL A 270 -2.01 17.53 12.55
N VAL A 271 -2.95 17.17 13.42
CA VAL A 271 -2.69 16.96 14.86
C VAL A 271 -1.72 15.81 15.08
N TYR A 272 -1.90 14.69 14.37
CA TYR A 272 -0.96 13.57 14.44
C TYR A 272 0.45 13.98 13.99
N ALA A 273 0.56 14.68 12.86
CA ALA A 273 1.84 15.17 12.35
C ALA A 273 2.55 16.11 13.35
N TYR A 274 1.80 17.07 13.92
CA TYR A 274 2.32 17.96 14.96
C TYR A 274 2.76 17.19 16.21
N GLY A 275 1.94 16.23 16.67
CA GLY A 275 2.25 15.38 17.82
C GLY A 275 3.49 14.52 17.60
N THR A 276 3.66 13.98 16.38
CA THR A 276 4.84 13.19 16.02
C THR A 276 6.12 14.03 16.02
N ILE A 277 6.08 15.22 15.43
CA ILE A 277 7.24 16.11 15.35
C ILE A 277 7.64 16.66 16.74
N LYS A 278 6.64 17.02 17.58
CA LYS A 278 6.92 17.69 18.86
C LYS A 278 7.01 16.73 20.05
N TYR A 279 6.26 15.63 20.04
CA TYR A 279 6.10 14.73 21.17
C TYR A 279 6.47 13.27 20.84
N THR A 280 7.05 13.02 19.68
CA THR A 280 7.44 11.66 19.22
C THR A 280 6.30 10.64 19.28
N TRP A 281 5.10 11.05 18.85
CA TRP A 281 3.95 10.18 18.77
C TRP A 281 4.20 9.00 17.83
N GLY A 282 3.75 7.82 18.24
CA GLY A 282 3.88 6.58 17.49
C GLY A 282 2.53 6.02 17.02
N ILE A 283 2.51 4.72 16.75
CA ILE A 283 1.35 3.98 16.23
C ILE A 283 0.15 4.04 17.19
N SER A 284 0.33 4.00 18.50
CA SER A 284 -0.78 4.04 19.45
C SER A 284 -1.54 5.37 19.40
N GLN A 285 -0.83 6.48 19.24
CA GLN A 285 -1.44 7.80 19.07
C GLN A 285 -2.13 7.95 17.74
N LEU A 286 -1.60 7.31 16.68
CA LEU A 286 -2.31 7.23 15.41
C LEU A 286 -3.66 6.49 15.58
N GLY A 287 -3.67 5.37 16.30
CA GLY A 287 -4.92 4.67 16.65
C GLY A 287 -5.92 5.55 17.38
N ALA A 288 -5.45 6.32 18.39
CA ALA A 288 -6.29 7.29 19.09
C ALA A 288 -6.85 8.37 18.15
N CYS A 289 -6.03 8.90 17.24
CA CYS A 289 -6.44 9.85 16.21
C CYS A 289 -7.53 9.26 15.28
N MET A 290 -7.41 7.98 14.91
CA MET A 290 -8.43 7.30 14.11
C MET A 290 -9.75 7.14 14.89
N MET A 291 -9.70 6.87 16.19
CA MET A 291 -10.92 6.84 17.00
C MET A 291 -11.56 8.23 17.15
N ILE A 292 -10.77 9.30 17.24
CA ILE A 292 -11.30 10.69 17.20
C ILE A 292 -12.03 10.93 15.87
N LEU A 293 -11.43 10.53 14.73
CA LEU A 293 -12.07 10.62 13.42
C LEU A 293 -13.40 9.85 13.40
N ALA A 294 -13.40 8.62 13.91
CA ALA A 294 -14.58 7.76 13.98
C ALA A 294 -15.73 8.43 14.74
N PHE A 295 -15.51 8.81 15.99
CA PHE A 295 -16.54 9.42 16.84
C PHE A 295 -17.00 10.79 16.30
N ALA A 296 -16.08 11.63 15.84
CA ALA A 296 -16.44 12.91 15.25
C ALA A 296 -17.29 12.72 13.98
N SER A 297 -16.98 11.74 13.14
CA SER A 297 -17.77 11.43 11.93
C SER A 297 -19.19 10.97 12.30
N VAL A 298 -19.34 10.17 13.35
CA VAL A 298 -20.65 9.72 13.85
C VAL A 298 -21.49 10.91 14.34
N ILE A 299 -20.90 11.77 15.18
CA ILE A 299 -21.60 12.92 15.78
C ILE A 299 -22.01 13.92 14.69
N ILE A 300 -21.09 14.30 13.80
CA ILE A 300 -21.33 15.27 12.73
C ILE A 300 -22.28 14.68 11.68
N GLY A 301 -22.10 13.41 11.33
CA GLY A 301 -22.94 12.68 10.37
C GLY A 301 -24.36 12.42 10.89
N GLY A 302 -24.57 12.47 12.20
CA GLY A 302 -25.86 12.20 12.84
C GLY A 302 -26.24 10.71 12.80
N MET A 303 -25.26 9.82 12.91
CA MET A 303 -25.46 8.37 12.93
C MET A 303 -26.02 7.94 14.29
N THR A 304 -26.91 6.94 14.26
CA THR A 304 -27.41 6.31 15.49
C THR A 304 -26.35 5.37 16.09
N PRO A 305 -26.43 5.02 17.41
CA PRO A 305 -25.52 4.06 18.02
C PRO A 305 -25.47 2.70 17.29
N ASP A 306 -26.60 2.19 16.81
CA ASP A 306 -26.67 0.94 16.03
C ASP A 306 -25.97 1.05 14.69
N GLN A 307 -26.06 2.20 14.03
CA GLN A 307 -25.34 2.47 12.78
C GLN A 307 -23.84 2.55 13.03
N MET A 308 -23.43 3.24 14.12
CA MET A 308 -22.04 3.34 14.53
C MET A 308 -21.41 1.95 14.74
N GLU A 309 -22.06 1.08 15.52
CA GLU A 309 -21.57 -0.28 15.77
C GLU A 309 -21.43 -1.08 14.48
N LYS A 310 -22.50 -1.10 13.66
CA LYS A 310 -22.51 -1.84 12.38
C LYS A 310 -21.42 -1.34 11.42
N SER A 311 -21.26 -0.02 11.29
CA SER A 311 -20.27 0.59 10.41
C SER A 311 -18.85 0.28 10.88
N PHE A 312 -18.56 0.42 12.17
CA PHE A 312 -17.24 0.09 12.72
C PHE A 312 -16.90 -1.38 12.51
N ALA A 313 -17.82 -2.28 12.89
CA ALA A 313 -17.64 -3.72 12.74
C ALA A 313 -17.45 -4.11 11.26
N ALA A 314 -18.24 -3.52 10.35
CA ALA A 314 -18.09 -3.77 8.92
C ALA A 314 -16.73 -3.30 8.40
N GLY A 315 -16.26 -2.12 8.81
CA GLY A 315 -14.94 -1.60 8.44
C GLY A 315 -13.80 -2.46 8.98
N ALA A 316 -13.85 -2.84 10.26
CA ALA A 316 -12.88 -3.75 10.86
C ALA A 316 -12.86 -5.12 10.16
N LYS A 317 -14.03 -5.67 9.80
CA LYS A 317 -14.14 -6.92 9.05
C LYS A 317 -13.43 -6.87 7.71
N THR A 318 -13.50 -5.77 6.97
CA THR A 318 -12.77 -5.65 5.69
C THR A 318 -11.26 -5.69 5.85
N MET A 319 -10.75 -5.30 7.02
CA MET A 319 -9.33 -5.28 7.36
C MET A 319 -8.80 -6.59 7.95
N THR A 320 -9.66 -7.57 8.23
CA THR A 320 -9.28 -8.81 8.92
C THR A 320 -8.15 -9.54 8.20
N TYR A 321 -8.21 -9.63 6.86
CA TYR A 321 -7.17 -10.26 6.06
C TYR A 321 -5.80 -9.60 6.29
N SER A 322 -5.71 -8.29 6.15
CA SER A 322 -4.46 -7.55 6.32
C SER A 322 -3.95 -7.58 7.77
N ALA A 323 -4.85 -7.48 8.74
CA ALA A 323 -4.50 -7.53 10.16
C ALA A 323 -3.89 -8.88 10.56
N LEU A 324 -4.53 -9.99 10.18
CA LEU A 324 -4.00 -11.32 10.49
C LEU A 324 -2.70 -11.62 9.72
N LEU A 325 -2.54 -11.08 8.51
CA LEU A 325 -1.32 -11.24 7.72
C LEU A 325 -0.09 -10.70 8.46
N VAL A 326 -0.25 -9.61 9.21
CA VAL A 326 0.82 -9.06 10.08
C VAL A 326 1.31 -10.10 11.09
N GLY A 327 0.39 -10.86 11.71
CA GLY A 327 0.76 -11.91 12.66
C GLY A 327 1.54 -13.06 12.01
N PHE A 328 1.08 -13.52 10.83
CA PHE A 328 1.79 -14.56 10.06
C PHE A 328 3.17 -14.10 9.60
N ALA A 329 3.31 -12.86 9.15
CA ALA A 329 4.60 -12.28 8.76
C ALA A 329 5.56 -12.18 9.95
N ASN A 330 5.07 -11.74 11.11
CA ASN A 330 5.86 -11.73 12.35
C ASN A 330 6.23 -13.15 12.82
N ALA A 331 5.40 -14.17 12.59
CA ALA A 331 5.73 -15.55 12.91
C ALA A 331 7.01 -16.01 12.19
N LEU A 332 7.19 -15.62 10.92
CA LEU A 332 8.43 -15.87 10.16
C LEU A 332 9.63 -15.22 10.85
N SER A 333 9.52 -13.93 11.20
CA SER A 333 10.57 -13.20 11.91
C SER A 333 10.89 -13.83 13.28
N VAL A 334 9.87 -14.31 14.01
CA VAL A 334 10.05 -15.00 15.32
C VAL A 334 10.90 -16.26 15.15
N ILE A 335 10.57 -17.14 14.19
CA ILE A 335 11.34 -18.36 13.94
C ILE A 335 12.81 -18.04 13.63
N MET A 336 13.05 -17.06 12.74
CA MET A 336 14.42 -16.70 12.36
C MET A 336 15.21 -16.09 13.52
N THR A 337 14.56 -15.31 14.38
CA THR A 337 15.18 -14.67 15.54
C THR A 337 15.43 -15.70 16.65
N ASP A 338 14.44 -16.50 17.02
CA ASP A 338 14.55 -17.50 18.10
C ASP A 338 15.61 -18.58 17.78
N ALA A 339 15.81 -18.89 16.49
CA ALA A 339 16.81 -19.84 16.01
C ALA A 339 18.18 -19.19 15.71
N ASN A 340 18.35 -17.90 15.92
CA ASN A 340 19.58 -17.14 15.64
C ASN A 340 20.07 -17.22 14.18
N ILE A 341 19.16 -17.44 13.20
CA ILE A 341 19.54 -17.51 11.78
C ILE A 341 19.26 -16.23 11.00
N MET A 342 18.55 -15.26 11.59
CA MET A 342 18.20 -14.01 10.90
C MET A 342 19.45 -13.27 10.41
N HIS A 343 20.43 -13.09 11.27
CA HIS A 343 21.66 -12.38 10.92
C HIS A 343 22.57 -13.20 10.01
N THR A 344 22.49 -14.52 10.04
CA THR A 344 23.17 -15.38 9.06
C THR A 344 22.64 -15.17 7.66
N VAL A 345 21.31 -15.08 7.50
CA VAL A 345 20.68 -14.78 6.21
C VAL A 345 21.05 -13.38 5.74
N ILE A 346 21.04 -12.38 6.65
CA ILE A 346 21.46 -11.01 6.35
C ILE A 346 22.92 -10.99 5.89
N ASN A 347 23.83 -11.68 6.60
CA ASN A 347 25.24 -11.77 6.22
C ASN A 347 25.43 -12.40 4.84
N ALA A 348 24.72 -13.49 4.55
CA ALA A 348 24.79 -14.13 3.24
C ALA A 348 24.33 -13.22 2.09
N ILE A 349 23.28 -12.44 2.30
CA ILE A 349 22.76 -11.48 1.32
C ILE A 349 23.68 -10.25 1.20
N SER A 350 24.33 -9.84 2.31
CA SER A 350 25.19 -8.65 2.34
C SER A 350 26.48 -8.83 1.53
N ILE A 351 27.00 -10.05 1.40
CA ILE A 351 28.24 -10.33 0.65
C ILE A 351 28.17 -9.84 -0.80
N PRO A 352 27.19 -10.27 -1.63
CA PRO A 352 27.07 -9.80 -3.01
C PRO A 352 26.68 -8.32 -3.09
N LEU A 353 25.85 -7.82 -2.18
CA LEU A 353 25.43 -6.43 -2.16
C LEU A 353 26.52 -5.48 -1.69
N GLY A 354 27.32 -5.89 -0.71
CA GLY A 354 28.44 -5.10 -0.20
C GLY A 354 29.59 -4.90 -1.20
N ALA A 355 29.64 -5.70 -2.28
CA ALA A 355 30.54 -5.49 -3.40
C ALA A 355 30.09 -4.31 -4.30
N LEU A 356 28.86 -3.82 -4.15
CA LEU A 356 28.32 -2.71 -4.90
C LEU A 356 28.44 -1.40 -4.13
N PRO A 357 28.54 -0.24 -4.81
CA PRO A 357 28.35 1.06 -4.14
C PRO A 357 26.98 1.11 -3.47
N ALA A 358 26.89 1.73 -2.27
CA ALA A 358 25.66 1.78 -1.48
C ALA A 358 24.41 2.28 -2.26
N ALA A 359 24.61 3.23 -3.20
CA ALA A 359 23.52 3.69 -4.07
C ALA A 359 22.98 2.58 -4.98
N LEU A 360 23.82 1.69 -5.50
CA LEU A 360 23.38 0.53 -6.29
C LEU A 360 22.76 -0.55 -5.41
N SER A 361 23.25 -0.73 -4.19
CA SER A 361 22.63 -1.61 -3.19
C SER A 361 21.22 -1.17 -2.84
N ALA A 362 20.98 0.14 -2.72
CA ALA A 362 19.63 0.71 -2.54
C ALA A 362 18.69 0.40 -3.72
N VAL A 363 19.21 0.47 -4.95
CA VAL A 363 18.44 0.05 -6.14
C VAL A 363 18.16 -1.45 -6.12
N GLY A 364 19.13 -2.26 -5.71
CA GLY A 364 18.93 -3.72 -5.51
C GLY A 364 17.82 -4.01 -4.50
N MET A 365 17.80 -3.29 -3.38
CA MET A 365 16.73 -3.38 -2.38
C MET A 365 15.36 -3.05 -2.99
N PHE A 366 15.25 -2.00 -3.80
CA PHE A 366 14.01 -1.66 -4.52
C PHE A 366 13.54 -2.79 -5.44
N ILE A 367 14.46 -3.36 -6.24
CA ILE A 367 14.13 -4.45 -7.17
C ILE A 367 13.65 -5.69 -6.40
N VAL A 368 14.31 -6.05 -5.29
CA VAL A 368 13.90 -7.17 -4.44
C VAL A 368 12.50 -6.94 -3.90
N ASN A 369 12.20 -5.73 -3.40
CA ASN A 369 10.86 -5.40 -2.90
C ASN A 369 9.79 -5.42 -3.98
N LEU A 370 10.12 -4.96 -5.20
CA LEU A 370 9.23 -5.05 -6.36
C LEU A 370 8.91 -6.51 -6.72
N LEU A 371 9.92 -7.38 -6.71
CA LEU A 371 9.72 -8.81 -6.98
C LEU A 371 8.94 -9.52 -5.87
N MET A 372 9.20 -9.17 -4.61
CA MET A 372 8.47 -9.74 -3.47
C MET A 372 6.98 -9.36 -3.50
N ASN A 373 6.62 -8.25 -4.09
CA ASN A 373 5.23 -7.84 -4.26
C ASN A 373 4.42 -8.81 -5.13
N ILE A 374 5.07 -9.61 -6.00
CA ILE A 374 4.41 -10.72 -6.74
C ILE A 374 3.77 -11.72 -5.77
N PHE A 375 4.42 -11.97 -4.65
CA PHE A 375 3.99 -12.98 -3.66
C PHE A 375 3.18 -12.36 -2.52
N ILE A 376 3.52 -11.14 -2.11
CA ILE A 376 2.93 -10.44 -0.97
C ILE A 376 2.49 -9.06 -1.43
N SER A 377 1.27 -8.95 -1.91
CA SER A 377 0.68 -7.69 -2.42
C SER A 377 0.07 -6.80 -1.31
N SER A 378 0.24 -7.18 -0.04
CA SER A 378 -0.20 -6.39 1.11
C SER A 378 0.93 -5.53 1.64
N SER A 379 0.75 -4.20 1.70
CA SER A 379 1.76 -3.25 2.17
C SER A 379 2.29 -3.61 3.56
N SER A 380 1.42 -3.70 4.56
CA SER A 380 1.81 -4.08 5.92
C SER A 380 2.40 -5.50 5.99
N GLY A 381 1.83 -6.46 5.25
CA GLY A 381 2.33 -7.83 5.20
C GLY A 381 3.75 -7.90 4.64
N GLN A 382 4.02 -7.22 3.54
CA GLN A 382 5.36 -7.15 2.95
C GLN A 382 6.36 -6.45 3.88
N ALA A 383 5.95 -5.36 4.56
CA ALA A 383 6.79 -4.66 5.52
C ALA A 383 7.31 -5.60 6.62
N TYR A 384 6.39 -6.36 7.24
CA TYR A 384 6.75 -7.25 8.34
C TYR A 384 7.59 -8.47 7.92
N VAL A 385 7.50 -8.89 6.66
CA VAL A 385 8.37 -9.95 6.11
C VAL A 385 9.76 -9.41 5.79
N ILE A 386 9.84 -8.24 5.15
CA ILE A 386 11.07 -7.80 4.50
C ILE A 386 11.86 -6.81 5.36
N MET A 387 11.20 -5.86 6.02
CA MET A 387 11.90 -4.81 6.74
C MET A 387 12.78 -5.31 7.90
N PRO A 388 12.43 -6.40 8.64
CA PRO A 388 13.34 -6.99 9.62
C PRO A 388 14.67 -7.49 9.03
N LEU A 389 14.70 -7.81 7.75
CA LEU A 389 15.91 -8.18 7.01
C LEU A 389 16.57 -6.96 6.37
N MET A 390 15.76 -6.07 5.75
CA MET A 390 16.26 -4.93 4.99
C MET A 390 16.88 -3.84 5.86
N ALA A 391 16.38 -3.59 7.07
CA ALA A 391 16.92 -2.55 7.92
C ALA A 391 18.36 -2.91 8.43
N PRO A 392 18.61 -4.11 9.00
CA PRO A 392 19.97 -4.51 9.34
C PRO A 392 20.89 -4.71 8.11
N LEU A 393 20.33 -5.19 6.99
CA LEU A 393 21.09 -5.31 5.74
C LEU A 393 21.57 -3.94 5.25
N ALA A 394 20.73 -2.91 5.35
CA ALA A 394 21.09 -1.54 4.99
C ALA A 394 22.32 -1.06 5.80
N ASP A 395 22.32 -1.30 7.12
CA ASP A 395 23.45 -0.96 7.99
C ASP A 395 24.74 -1.64 7.49
N VAL A 396 24.67 -2.94 7.16
CA VAL A 396 25.83 -3.73 6.72
C VAL A 396 26.39 -3.26 5.37
N VAL A 397 25.51 -2.88 4.43
CA VAL A 397 25.95 -2.46 3.07
C VAL A 397 26.11 -0.94 2.92
N GLY A 398 25.99 -0.20 4.01
CA GLY A 398 26.20 1.26 4.02
C GLY A 398 25.06 2.06 3.39
N VAL A 399 23.86 1.49 3.29
CA VAL A 399 22.64 2.19 2.88
C VAL A 399 21.98 2.80 4.11
N THR A 400 21.50 4.05 4.01
CA THR A 400 20.77 4.63 5.15
C THR A 400 19.42 3.94 5.34
N ARG A 401 18.96 3.79 6.57
CA ARG A 401 17.67 3.16 6.87
C ARG A 401 16.48 3.90 6.23
N GLN A 402 16.56 5.24 6.09
CA GLN A 402 15.54 6.03 5.38
C GLN A 402 15.43 5.62 3.91
N VAL A 403 16.57 5.43 3.26
CA VAL A 403 16.62 4.98 1.86
C VAL A 403 16.12 3.55 1.73
N ALA A 404 16.46 2.65 2.67
CA ALA A 404 15.95 1.28 2.69
C ALA A 404 14.41 1.23 2.84
N VAL A 405 13.84 2.05 3.74
CA VAL A 405 12.38 2.19 3.87
C VAL A 405 11.77 2.72 2.58
N SER A 406 12.42 3.69 1.91
CA SER A 406 11.92 4.21 0.64
C SER A 406 11.98 3.17 -0.48
N ALA A 407 13.05 2.37 -0.53
CA ALA A 407 13.18 1.26 -1.49
C ALA A 407 12.06 0.23 -1.32
N TYR A 408 11.70 -0.07 -0.07
CA TYR A 408 10.55 -0.91 0.24
C TYR A 408 9.24 -0.25 -0.22
N CYS A 409 8.96 1.00 0.18
CA CYS A 409 7.74 1.71 -0.18
C CYS A 409 7.54 1.79 -1.70
N PHE A 410 8.60 2.09 -2.44
CA PHE A 410 8.56 2.18 -3.89
C PHE A 410 8.32 0.82 -4.54
N GLY A 411 9.00 -0.24 -4.08
CA GLY A 411 8.84 -1.59 -4.61
C GLY A 411 7.42 -2.10 -4.45
N GLU A 412 6.85 -1.90 -3.28
CA GLU A 412 5.48 -2.30 -2.96
C GLU A 412 4.46 -1.51 -3.77
N ALA A 413 4.46 -0.19 -3.67
CA ALA A 413 3.42 0.63 -4.27
C ALA A 413 3.46 0.69 -5.80
N ILE A 414 4.66 0.60 -6.41
CA ILE A 414 4.82 0.52 -7.87
C ILE A 414 4.50 -0.89 -8.39
N GLY A 415 4.69 -1.93 -7.58
CA GLY A 415 4.38 -3.31 -7.91
C GLY A 415 2.88 -3.62 -7.92
N ASN A 416 2.13 -3.10 -6.97
CA ASN A 416 0.71 -3.39 -6.81
C ASN A 416 -0.14 -3.18 -8.08
N PRO A 417 0.01 -2.11 -8.89
CA PRO A 417 -0.71 -1.96 -10.14
C PRO A 417 -0.30 -2.97 -11.22
N LEU A 418 0.89 -3.55 -11.09
CA LEU A 418 1.50 -4.41 -12.12
C LEU A 418 1.09 -5.88 -11.96
N PHE A 419 0.95 -6.38 -10.73
CA PHE A 419 0.81 -7.81 -10.50
C PHE A 419 -0.64 -8.26 -10.28
N PRO A 420 -1.05 -9.43 -10.86
CA PRO A 420 -2.41 -9.94 -10.75
C PRO A 420 -2.74 -10.47 -9.35
N THR A 421 -1.75 -10.63 -8.49
CA THR A 421 -1.89 -11.00 -7.08
C THR A 421 -2.50 -9.89 -6.24
N ALA A 422 -2.46 -8.64 -6.72
CA ALA A 422 -3.13 -7.51 -6.09
C ALA A 422 -4.64 -7.55 -6.39
N ALA A 423 -5.41 -8.16 -5.50
CA ALA A 423 -6.85 -8.40 -5.67
C ALA A 423 -7.67 -7.13 -5.98
N LEU A 424 -7.22 -5.99 -5.46
CA LEU A 424 -7.92 -4.72 -5.63
C LEU A 424 -7.96 -4.27 -7.11
N ILE A 425 -6.82 -4.26 -7.79
CA ILE A 425 -6.76 -3.87 -9.21
C ILE A 425 -7.53 -4.86 -10.06
N MET A 426 -7.47 -6.16 -9.75
CA MET A 426 -8.24 -7.17 -10.45
C MET A 426 -9.73 -6.98 -10.26
N GLY A 427 -10.17 -6.59 -9.05
CA GLY A 427 -11.57 -6.25 -8.75
C GLY A 427 -12.05 -5.04 -9.54
N ILE A 428 -11.28 -3.95 -9.57
CA ILE A 428 -11.64 -2.73 -10.32
C ILE A 428 -11.66 -3.01 -11.82
N CYS A 429 -10.68 -3.74 -12.35
CA CYS A 429 -10.66 -4.18 -13.75
C CYS A 429 -11.88 -5.04 -14.08
N GLY A 430 -12.28 -5.96 -13.18
CA GLY A 430 -13.45 -6.81 -13.33
C GLY A 430 -14.75 -6.00 -13.44
N ILE A 431 -14.94 -5.02 -12.54
CA ILE A 431 -16.10 -4.11 -12.56
C ILE A 431 -16.14 -3.29 -13.87
N ALA A 432 -14.99 -2.83 -14.35
CA ALA A 432 -14.87 -2.03 -15.57
C ALA A 432 -14.87 -2.86 -16.86
N GLY A 433 -14.91 -4.20 -16.76
CA GLY A 433 -14.81 -5.08 -17.94
C GLY A 433 -13.45 -5.05 -18.65
N VAL A 434 -12.39 -4.59 -17.97
CA VAL A 434 -11.04 -4.49 -18.54
C VAL A 434 -10.28 -5.80 -18.32
N LYS A 435 -9.88 -6.46 -19.40
CA LYS A 435 -9.04 -7.65 -19.33
C LYS A 435 -7.64 -7.29 -18.85
N TYR A 436 -7.05 -8.17 -18.03
CA TYR A 436 -5.73 -7.93 -17.42
C TYR A 436 -4.61 -7.69 -18.45
N ASP A 437 -4.60 -8.40 -19.59
CA ASP A 437 -3.62 -8.19 -20.66
C ASP A 437 -3.71 -6.77 -21.28
N LYS A 438 -4.91 -6.20 -21.31
CA LYS A 438 -5.16 -4.83 -21.78
C LYS A 438 -4.71 -3.81 -20.73
N TRP A 439 -4.99 -4.09 -19.45
CA TRP A 439 -4.48 -3.30 -18.35
C TRP A 439 -2.96 -3.23 -18.35
N LEU A 440 -2.28 -4.37 -18.52
CA LEU A 440 -0.82 -4.42 -18.58
C LEU A 440 -0.24 -3.53 -19.69
N LYS A 441 -0.87 -3.47 -20.88
CA LYS A 441 -0.42 -2.59 -21.97
C LYS A 441 -0.45 -1.11 -21.57
N PHE A 442 -1.36 -0.74 -20.68
CA PHE A 442 -1.45 0.62 -20.15
C PHE A 442 -0.47 0.86 -19.01
N VAL A 443 -0.38 -0.06 -18.04
CA VAL A 443 0.32 0.19 -16.78
C VAL A 443 1.82 -0.06 -16.85
N VAL A 444 2.31 -1.02 -17.66
CA VAL A 444 3.74 -1.35 -17.76
C VAL A 444 4.62 -0.15 -18.14
N PRO A 445 4.27 0.67 -19.15
CA PRO A 445 5.07 1.86 -19.44
C PRO A 445 5.08 2.87 -18.28
N LEU A 446 3.95 3.04 -17.59
CA LEU A 446 3.88 3.91 -16.41
C LEU A 446 4.75 3.38 -15.27
N THR A 447 4.68 2.09 -14.99
CA THR A 447 5.53 1.41 -13.99
C THR A 447 7.01 1.60 -14.31
N GLY A 448 7.38 1.52 -15.58
CA GLY A 448 8.77 1.81 -16.02
C GLY A 448 9.19 3.26 -15.73
N ILE A 449 8.31 4.23 -15.97
CA ILE A 449 8.57 5.65 -15.66
C ILE A 449 8.70 5.86 -14.14
N LEU A 450 7.75 5.33 -13.35
CA LEU A 450 7.76 5.47 -11.89
C LEU A 450 8.96 4.72 -11.27
N GLY A 451 9.30 3.54 -11.80
CA GLY A 451 10.49 2.78 -11.40
C GLY A 451 11.79 3.54 -11.70
N GLY A 452 11.88 4.17 -12.85
CA GLY A 452 13.01 5.05 -13.20
C GLY A 452 13.15 6.23 -12.23
N LEU A 453 12.02 6.88 -11.88
CA LEU A 453 12.00 7.95 -10.87
C LEU A 453 12.41 7.43 -9.48
N ALA A 454 11.94 6.23 -9.10
CA ALA A 454 12.33 5.60 -7.84
C ALA A 454 13.84 5.35 -7.77
N ILE A 455 14.43 4.81 -8.84
CA ILE A 455 15.87 4.59 -8.94
C ILE A 455 16.64 5.92 -8.79
N VAL A 456 16.24 6.95 -9.53
CA VAL A 456 16.87 8.29 -9.43
C VAL A 456 16.76 8.83 -8.00
N PHE A 457 15.58 8.74 -7.39
CA PHE A 457 15.37 9.21 -6.02
C PHE A 457 16.28 8.47 -5.02
N LEU A 458 16.34 7.13 -5.08
CA LEU A 458 17.15 6.32 -4.18
C LEU A 458 18.65 6.62 -4.34
N VAL A 459 19.13 6.74 -5.58
CA VAL A 459 20.54 7.07 -5.85
C VAL A 459 20.87 8.46 -5.32
N VAL A 460 20.05 9.46 -5.59
CA VAL A 460 20.27 10.85 -5.15
C VAL A 460 20.24 10.94 -3.62
N THR A 461 19.20 10.39 -2.99
CA THR A 461 19.05 10.48 -1.52
C THR A 461 20.14 9.70 -0.78
N GLN A 462 20.55 8.54 -1.30
CA GLN A 462 21.68 7.79 -0.74
C GLN A 462 23.00 8.56 -0.89
N THR A 463 23.25 9.17 -2.04
CA THR A 463 24.47 9.94 -2.28
C THR A 463 24.55 11.20 -1.40
N LEU A 464 23.39 11.81 -1.11
CA LEU A 464 23.28 12.96 -0.20
C LEU A 464 23.33 12.56 1.29
N GLY A 465 23.38 11.26 1.60
CA GLY A 465 23.39 10.78 2.99
C GLY A 465 22.09 11.07 3.74
N TRP A 466 20.96 11.03 3.07
CA TRP A 466 19.66 11.27 3.70
C TRP A 466 19.35 10.18 4.73
N CYS A 467 19.28 10.58 6.02
CA CYS A 467 19.10 9.73 7.18
C CYS A 467 17.95 10.20 8.08
#